data_511409f4557709127db26f5f5e171295
#
_entry.id   511409f4557709127db26f5f5e171295
#
_cell.length_a   1.000
_cell.length_b   1.000
_cell.length_c   1.000
_cell.angle_alpha   90.00
_cell.angle_beta   90.00
_cell.angle_gamma   90.00
#
_symmetry.space_group_name_H-M   'P 1'
#
loop_
_entity.id
_entity.type
_entity.pdbx_description
1 polymer ?
#
loop_
_entity_poly.entity_id
_entity_poly.type
_entity_poly.pdbx_seq_one_letter_code
_entity_poly.pdbx_strand_id
1 'polypeptide(L)'
;MKLKELQEKLNLQLLNNEVDITSKEVSWAYCSDLLSDVIANIEANYLWITIQKHPNIIAVATLKDISGIILTNNTDADPETLSKANENDIPVF
;
A
#
# COMPACT_ATOMS: atom_id res chain seq x y z
N MET A 1 -8.59 -12.71 -1.98
CA MET A 1 -7.24 -13.28 -2.17
C MET A 1 -6.33 -12.80 -1.06
N LYS A 2 -5.48 -13.65 -0.55
CA LYS A 2 -4.51 -13.25 0.46
C LYS A 2 -3.41 -12.38 -0.16
N LEU A 3 -2.99 -11.35 0.57
CA LEU A 3 -1.92 -10.46 0.11
C LEU A 3 -0.61 -11.23 -0.13
N LYS A 4 -0.31 -12.20 0.73
CA LYS A 4 0.89 -13.03 0.57
C LYS A 4 0.87 -13.81 -0.75
N GLU A 5 -0.27 -14.35 -1.12
CA GLU A 5 -0.44 -15.06 -2.39
C GLU A 5 -0.24 -14.12 -3.58
N LEU A 6 -0.80 -12.91 -3.49
CA LEU A 6 -0.64 -11.91 -4.55
C LEU A 6 0.83 -11.48 -4.68
N GLN A 7 1.51 -11.28 -3.56
CA GLN A 7 2.93 -10.93 -3.56
C GLN A 7 3.75 -11.97 -4.30
N GLU A 8 3.49 -13.25 -4.04
CA GLU A 8 4.22 -14.34 -4.68
C GLU A 8 3.93 -14.42 -6.17
N LYS A 9 2.66 -14.30 -6.56
CA LYS A 9 2.26 -14.41 -7.96
C LYS A 9 2.80 -13.27 -8.81
N LEU A 10 2.88 -12.06 -8.26
CA LEU A 10 3.35 -10.88 -8.97
C LEU A 10 4.83 -10.59 -8.71
N ASN A 11 5.48 -11.41 -7.89
CA ASN A 11 6.88 -11.21 -7.52
C ASN A 11 7.15 -9.81 -6.97
N LEU A 12 6.29 -9.34 -6.06
CA LEU A 12 6.43 -8.02 -5.46
C LEU A 12 7.47 -8.02 -4.36
N GLN A 13 8.28 -6.97 -4.30
CA GLN A 13 9.27 -6.79 -3.25
C GLN A 13 8.67 -5.95 -2.12
N LEU A 14 8.59 -6.50 -0.92
CA LEU A 14 8.14 -5.76 0.26
C LEU A 14 9.24 -4.79 0.68
N LEU A 15 8.95 -3.49 0.69
CA LEU A 15 9.92 -2.44 1.00
C LEU A 15 10.05 -2.19 2.50
N ASN A 16 8.98 -2.39 3.26
CA ASN A 16 9.01 -2.26 4.72
C ASN A 16 8.82 -3.62 5.36
N ASN A 17 9.80 -4.09 6.09
CA ASN A 17 9.85 -5.48 6.55
C ASN A 17 9.35 -5.70 7.98
N GLU A 18 8.73 -4.69 8.60
CA GLU A 18 8.19 -4.79 9.95
C GLU A 18 6.68 -4.99 9.97
N VAL A 19 6.09 -5.39 8.85
CA VAL A 19 4.66 -5.69 8.76
C VAL A 19 4.44 -7.15 8.44
N ASP A 20 3.38 -7.73 9.02
CA ASP A 20 2.97 -9.10 8.74
C ASP A 20 1.91 -9.07 7.64
N ILE A 21 2.25 -9.63 6.47
CA ILE A 21 1.32 -9.65 5.34
C ILE A 21 0.51 -10.95 5.28
N THR A 22 0.77 -11.92 6.16
CA THR A 22 0.16 -13.24 6.05
C THR A 22 -1.33 -13.25 6.38
N SER A 23 -1.79 -12.29 7.18
CA SER A 23 -3.20 -12.21 7.59
C SER A 23 -4.03 -11.23 6.76
N LYS A 24 -3.41 -10.51 5.84
CA LYS A 24 -4.11 -9.46 5.09
C LYS A 24 -4.83 -10.03 3.87
N GLU A 25 -6.05 -9.52 3.65
CA GLU A 25 -6.88 -9.88 2.50
C GLU A 25 -6.92 -8.75 1.51
N VAL A 26 -7.00 -9.08 0.22
CA VAL A 26 -7.14 -8.10 -0.87
C VAL A 26 -8.44 -8.40 -1.62
N SER A 27 -9.36 -7.43 -1.64
CA SER A 27 -10.62 -7.58 -2.36
C SER A 27 -10.57 -7.00 -3.78
N TRP A 28 -9.79 -5.95 -3.98
CA TRP A 28 -9.65 -5.28 -5.28
C TRP A 28 -8.42 -4.38 -5.29
N ALA A 29 -8.24 -3.65 -6.35
CA ALA A 29 -7.13 -2.70 -6.49
C ALA A 29 -7.64 -1.39 -7.10
N TYR A 30 -6.99 -0.28 -6.75
CA TYR A 30 -7.32 1.03 -7.28
C TYR A 30 -6.03 1.76 -7.65
N CYS A 31 -5.98 2.31 -8.85
CA CYS A 31 -4.79 2.97 -9.38
C CYS A 31 -5.08 4.46 -9.55
N SER A 32 -4.41 5.30 -8.77
CA SER A 32 -4.53 6.75 -8.88
C SER A 32 -3.39 7.43 -8.14
N ASP A 33 -2.93 8.57 -8.67
CA ASP A 33 -1.92 9.40 -8.04
C ASP A 33 -2.51 10.65 -7.39
N LEU A 34 -3.81 10.86 -7.54
CA LEU A 34 -4.50 12.02 -6.98
C LEU A 34 -5.13 11.63 -5.64
N LEU A 35 -4.60 12.19 -4.54
CA LEU A 35 -5.03 11.79 -3.20
C LEU A 35 -6.52 12.01 -2.96
N SER A 36 -7.08 13.12 -3.46
CA SER A 36 -8.52 13.40 -3.31
C SER A 36 -9.38 12.35 -4.01
N ASP A 37 -8.95 11.85 -5.16
CA ASP A 37 -9.63 10.79 -5.88
C ASP A 37 -9.57 9.47 -5.09
N VAL A 38 -8.39 9.15 -4.55
CA VAL A 38 -8.21 7.92 -3.76
C VAL A 38 -9.11 7.97 -2.52
N ILE A 39 -9.12 9.10 -1.79
CA ILE A 39 -9.94 9.25 -0.60
C ILE A 39 -11.43 9.05 -0.93
N ALA A 40 -11.87 9.54 -2.08
CA ALA A 40 -13.26 9.45 -2.48
C ALA A 40 -13.68 8.05 -2.92
N ASN A 41 -12.79 7.26 -3.50
CA ASN A 41 -13.18 6.06 -4.24
C ASN A 41 -12.56 4.75 -3.77
N ILE A 42 -11.41 4.76 -3.10
CA ILE A 42 -10.81 3.52 -2.62
C ILE A 42 -11.60 2.97 -1.42
N GLU A 43 -11.64 1.65 -1.27
CA GLU A 43 -12.37 1.03 -0.18
C GLU A 43 -11.46 0.14 0.64
N ALA A 44 -11.95 -0.27 1.82
CA ALA A 44 -11.20 -1.14 2.72
C ALA A 44 -10.78 -2.43 2.01
N ASN A 45 -9.59 -2.92 2.36
CA ASN A 45 -9.00 -4.14 1.80
C ASN A 45 -8.59 -4.03 0.33
N TYR A 46 -8.57 -2.83 -0.22
CA TYR A 46 -8.02 -2.60 -1.56
C TYR A 46 -6.50 -2.52 -1.52
N LEU A 47 -5.86 -2.80 -2.64
CA LEU A 47 -4.49 -2.38 -2.90
C LEU A 47 -4.53 -1.04 -3.64
N TRP A 48 -3.68 -0.12 -3.21
CA TRP A 48 -3.53 1.17 -3.87
C TRP A 48 -2.26 1.17 -4.71
N ILE A 49 -2.41 1.39 -6.01
CA ILE A 49 -1.29 1.43 -6.96
C ILE A 49 -1.03 2.89 -7.32
N THR A 50 0.18 3.37 -7.05
CA THR A 50 0.50 4.80 -7.21
C THR A 50 1.99 5.01 -7.44
N ILE A 51 2.36 6.20 -7.93
CA ILE A 51 3.74 6.67 -7.98
C ILE A 51 4.06 7.64 -6.84
N GLN A 52 3.08 7.97 -6.01
CA GLN A 52 3.27 8.86 -4.86
C GLN A 52 4.15 8.18 -3.81
N LYS A 53 5.12 8.91 -3.26
CA LYS A 53 6.12 8.32 -2.37
C LYS A 53 6.27 9.02 -1.02
N HIS A 54 5.54 10.10 -0.80
CA HIS A 54 5.65 10.91 0.41
C HIS A 54 4.80 10.35 1.55
N PRO A 55 5.07 10.72 2.81
CA PRO A 55 4.36 10.15 3.96
C PRO A 55 2.84 10.34 3.95
N ASN A 56 2.32 11.32 3.21
CA ASN A 56 0.88 11.56 3.13
C ASN A 56 0.10 10.35 2.59
N ILE A 57 0.74 9.46 1.83
CA ILE A 57 0.06 8.25 1.35
C ILE A 57 -0.29 7.31 2.50
N ILE A 58 0.50 7.30 3.55
CA ILE A 58 0.24 6.44 4.70
C ILE A 58 -0.98 6.95 5.49
N ALA A 59 -1.15 8.26 5.59
CA ALA A 59 -2.35 8.82 6.21
C ALA A 59 -3.62 8.42 5.46
N VAL A 60 -3.59 8.48 4.13
CA VAL A 60 -4.71 8.04 3.29
C VAL A 60 -4.96 6.55 3.44
N ALA A 61 -3.90 5.75 3.39
CA ALA A 61 -4.00 4.29 3.52
C ALA A 61 -4.63 3.89 4.86
N THR A 62 -4.23 4.55 5.94
CA THR A 62 -4.78 4.30 7.26
C THR A 62 -6.25 4.73 7.36
N LEU A 63 -6.56 5.91 6.83
CA LEU A 63 -7.93 6.43 6.82
C LEU A 63 -8.90 5.48 6.10
N LYS A 64 -8.46 4.90 5.00
CA LYS A 64 -9.31 4.04 4.16
C LYS A 64 -9.18 2.56 4.49
N ASP A 65 -8.33 2.19 5.44
CA ASP A 65 -8.14 0.81 5.89
C ASP A 65 -7.80 -0.15 4.74
N ILE A 66 -6.89 0.28 3.88
CA ILE A 66 -6.49 -0.53 2.71
C ILE A 66 -5.48 -1.60 3.11
N SER A 67 -5.32 -2.61 2.25
CA SER A 67 -4.43 -3.75 2.54
C SER A 67 -2.96 -3.47 2.25
N GLY A 68 -2.67 -2.53 1.38
CA GLY A 68 -1.28 -2.20 1.07
C GLY A 68 -1.16 -1.24 -0.10
N ILE A 69 0.07 -0.80 -0.34
CA ILE A 69 0.41 0.14 -1.41
C ILE A 69 1.42 -0.52 -2.33
N ILE A 70 1.20 -0.39 -3.64
CA ILE A 70 2.18 -0.80 -4.65
C ILE A 70 2.69 0.45 -5.35
N LEU A 71 4.00 0.70 -5.23
CA LEU A 71 4.66 1.80 -5.93
C LEU A 71 5.10 1.32 -7.31
N THR A 72 4.76 2.10 -8.33
CA THR A 72 5.05 1.74 -9.71
C THR A 72 6.17 2.61 -10.28
N ASN A 73 6.58 2.32 -11.50
CA ASN A 73 7.53 3.13 -12.26
C ASN A 73 8.89 3.26 -11.56
N ASN A 74 9.35 2.18 -10.89
CA ASN A 74 10.61 2.16 -10.15
C ASN A 74 10.71 3.24 -9.07
N THR A 75 9.58 3.66 -8.53
CA THR A 75 9.56 4.69 -7.48
C THR A 75 9.93 4.06 -6.14
N ASP A 76 10.90 4.66 -5.45
CA ASP A 76 11.24 4.28 -4.08
C ASP A 76 10.49 5.18 -3.11
N ALA A 77 9.96 4.61 -2.03
CA ALA A 77 9.35 5.41 -0.98
C ALA A 77 10.41 6.18 -0.19
N ASP A 78 10.05 7.38 0.27
CA ASP A 78 10.93 8.12 1.17
C ASP A 78 11.14 7.31 2.45
N PRO A 79 12.32 7.42 3.12
CA PRO A 79 12.56 6.68 4.36
C PRO A 79 11.51 6.97 5.44
N GLU A 80 11.05 8.21 5.54
CA GLU A 80 9.99 8.58 6.49
C GLU A 80 8.68 7.86 6.16
N THR A 81 8.39 7.69 4.88
CA THR A 81 7.19 6.97 4.44
C THR A 81 7.23 5.51 4.90
N LEU A 82 8.35 4.84 4.73
CA LEU A 82 8.50 3.45 5.17
C LEU A 82 8.42 3.32 6.69
N SER A 83 8.98 4.29 7.42
CA SER A 83 8.89 4.30 8.87
C SER A 83 7.44 4.43 9.35
N LYS A 84 6.69 5.35 8.76
CA LYS A 84 5.26 5.52 9.08
C LYS A 84 4.43 4.31 8.65
N ALA A 85 4.79 3.69 7.53
CA ALA A 85 4.12 2.47 7.08
C ALA A 85 4.29 1.33 8.10
N ASN A 86 5.50 1.17 8.64
CA ASN A 86 5.74 0.19 9.69
C ASN A 86 4.90 0.49 10.95
N GLU A 87 4.87 1.75 11.36
CA GLU A 87 4.09 2.15 12.55
C GLU A 87 2.60 1.88 12.40
N ASN A 88 2.08 1.98 11.19
CA ASN A 88 0.65 1.84 10.92
C ASN A 88 0.28 0.50 10.28
N ASP A 89 1.22 -0.43 10.21
CA ASP A 89 1.01 -1.77 9.66
C ASP A 89 0.48 -1.74 8.22
N ILE A 90 1.05 -0.87 7.39
CA ILE A 90 0.73 -0.74 5.97
C ILE A 90 1.86 -1.34 5.13
N PRO A 91 1.64 -2.46 4.44
CA PRO A 91 2.67 -3.01 3.54
C PRO A 91 2.88 -2.11 2.33
N VAL A 92 4.13 -1.88 1.97
CA VAL A 92 4.52 -1.10 0.79
C VAL A 92 5.42 -1.97 -0.10
N PHE A 93 5.05 -2.09 -1.35
CA PHE A 93 5.78 -2.88 -2.34
C PHE A 93 6.37 -2.05 -3.44
#